data_e2d3a22e5b5b9b5d2c4aa9c532c28078
#
_entry.id   e2d3a22e5b5b9b5d2c4aa9c532c28078
#
_cell.length_a   1.000
_cell.length_b   1.000
_cell.length_c   1.000
_cell.angle_alpha   90.00
_cell.angle_beta   90.00
_cell.angle_gamma   90.00
#
_symmetry.space_group_name_H-M   'P 1'
#
loop_
_entity.id
_entity.type
_entity.pdbx_description
1 polymer ?
#
loop_
_entity_poly.entity_id
_entity_poly.type
_entity_poly.pdbx_seq_one_letter_code
_entity_poly.pdbx_strand_id
1 'polypeptide(L)'
;NYDGLFTHSTGRQAETMRIVHQVDNGRSLERLVSLDGSGREIVRTREEVHAYLPDRRVVIVEPRGDDGSLLKSLPTPGPALDRNYQLAVGPKGSRLLGREVRVIDVRPKDIYRYGYRLWLDEETAMPLQSVVTNGVGDPIEVIRFTQLQLKDTIPAHDIEPTVDATGFQWIRTGRKLAAMPQLPSKGGWRPGRLPPGFRLVASRLQPIPGSPMPAQHLIFSDGIAAISVFIEPG
;
A
#
# COMPACT_ATOMS: atom_id res chain seq x y z
N ASN A 1 -4.80 16.07 8.67
CA ASN A 1 -4.51 16.45 7.28
C ASN A 1 -3.03 16.79 7.16
N TYR A 2 -2.43 16.54 6.01
CA TYR A 2 -1.02 16.88 5.79
C TYR A 2 -0.69 17.04 4.30
N ASP A 3 0.42 17.73 4.05
CA ASP A 3 1.07 17.89 2.76
C ASP A 3 2.55 17.56 2.95
N GLY A 4 3.09 16.68 2.15
CA GLY A 4 4.45 16.23 2.36
C GLY A 4 5.15 15.77 1.09
N LEU A 5 6.47 15.87 1.14
CA LEU A 5 7.37 15.24 0.16
C LEU A 5 8.02 14.03 0.81
N PHE A 6 8.11 12.95 0.08
CA PHE A 6 8.82 11.77 0.52
C PHE A 6 9.57 11.10 -0.63
N THR A 7 10.60 10.36 -0.27
CA THR A 7 11.28 9.46 -1.19
C THR A 7 10.77 8.03 -0.98
N HIS A 8 10.52 7.33 -2.07
CA HIS A 8 10.23 5.91 -2.09
C HIS A 8 11.36 5.20 -2.84
N SER A 9 12.02 4.28 -2.16
CA SER A 9 13.14 3.53 -2.74
C SER A 9 12.86 2.04 -2.67
N THR A 10 13.06 1.36 -3.79
CA THR A 10 12.94 -0.10 -3.90
C THR A 10 14.14 -0.63 -4.66
N GLY A 11 15.00 -1.38 -3.98
CA GLY A 11 16.28 -1.83 -4.55
C GLY A 11 17.17 -0.64 -4.94
N ARG A 12 17.45 -0.48 -6.25
CA ARG A 12 18.29 0.62 -6.78
C ARG A 12 17.50 1.80 -7.32
N GLN A 13 16.18 1.71 -7.31
CA GLN A 13 15.31 2.77 -7.80
C GLN A 13 14.85 3.64 -6.63
N ALA A 14 14.87 4.94 -6.84
CA ALA A 14 14.34 5.92 -5.91
C ALA A 14 13.48 6.92 -6.68
N GLU A 15 12.37 7.30 -6.11
CA GLU A 15 11.42 8.26 -6.67
C GLU A 15 11.02 9.26 -5.60
N THR A 16 10.94 10.53 -5.97
CA THR A 16 10.44 11.60 -5.10
C THR A 16 8.96 11.81 -5.39
N MET A 17 8.16 11.83 -4.34
CA MET A 17 6.72 11.96 -4.46
C MET A 17 6.19 13.06 -3.52
N ARG A 18 5.17 13.75 -3.98
CA ARG A 18 4.35 14.62 -3.10
C ARG A 18 3.05 13.90 -2.76
N ILE A 19 2.67 13.97 -1.52
CA ILE A 19 1.37 13.50 -1.04
C ILE A 19 0.62 14.64 -0.35
N VAL A 20 -0.63 14.83 -0.75
CA VAL A 20 -1.61 15.66 -0.05
C VAL A 20 -2.69 14.73 0.49
N HIS A 21 -2.93 14.79 1.78
CA HIS A 21 -3.87 13.91 2.47
C HIS A 21 -4.85 14.74 3.30
N GLN A 22 -6.12 14.47 3.11
CA GLN A 22 -7.22 15.07 3.85
C GLN A 22 -8.16 14.00 4.39
N VAL A 23 -8.62 14.16 5.61
CA VAL A 23 -9.73 13.39 6.15
C VAL A 23 -10.98 14.23 6.09
N ASP A 24 -11.99 13.74 5.37
CA ASP A 24 -13.29 14.36 5.24
C ASP A 24 -14.40 13.37 5.60
N ASN A 25 -15.15 13.68 6.67
CA ASN A 25 -16.23 12.82 7.19
C ASN A 25 -15.80 11.35 7.41
N GLY A 26 -14.60 11.15 7.99
CA GLY A 26 -14.04 9.83 8.31
C GLY A 26 -13.48 9.07 7.10
N ARG A 27 -13.45 9.67 5.91
CA ARG A 27 -12.81 9.10 4.71
C ARG A 27 -11.62 9.94 4.29
N SER A 28 -10.52 9.27 3.96
CA SER A 28 -9.35 9.96 3.43
C SER A 28 -9.54 10.29 1.95
N LEU A 29 -9.15 11.50 1.57
CA LEU A 29 -8.91 11.93 0.21
C LEU A 29 -7.41 12.10 0.05
N GLU A 30 -6.84 11.60 -1.03
CA GLU A 30 -5.40 11.66 -1.22
C GLU A 30 -5.07 12.00 -2.67
N ARG A 31 -4.06 12.83 -2.83
CA ARG A 31 -3.40 13.05 -4.11
C ARG A 31 -1.93 12.75 -3.96
N LEU A 32 -1.43 11.86 -4.78
CA LEU A 32 -0.05 11.43 -4.82
C LEU A 32 0.52 11.76 -6.19
N VAL A 33 1.62 12.50 -6.25
CA VAL A 33 2.26 12.94 -7.50
C VAL A 33 3.71 12.50 -7.49
N SER A 34 4.12 11.80 -8.55
CA SER A 34 5.54 11.57 -8.82
C SER A 34 6.17 12.87 -9.31
N LEU A 35 7.23 13.31 -8.68
CA LEU A 35 7.99 14.50 -9.07
C LEU A 35 9.14 14.16 -10.03
N ASP A 36 9.43 12.88 -10.18
CA ASP A 36 10.46 12.34 -11.06
C ASP A 36 9.81 11.60 -12.23
N GLY A 37 10.48 11.56 -13.39
CA GLY A 37 10.05 10.79 -14.54
C GLY A 37 8.77 11.29 -15.18
N SER A 38 7.76 10.44 -15.30
CA SER A 38 6.55 10.66 -16.11
C SER A 38 5.52 11.61 -15.51
N GLY A 39 5.70 12.06 -14.29
CA GLY A 39 4.69 12.91 -13.63
C GLY A 39 3.36 12.18 -13.39
N ARG A 40 3.41 10.87 -13.16
CA ARG A 40 2.19 10.11 -12.83
C ARG A 40 1.53 10.65 -11.57
N GLU A 41 0.21 10.59 -11.57
CA GLU A 41 -0.59 11.12 -10.49
C GLU A 41 -1.65 10.10 -10.07
N ILE A 42 -1.83 9.91 -8.78
CA ILE A 42 -2.88 9.05 -8.22
C ILE A 42 -3.77 9.91 -7.34
N VAL A 43 -5.05 9.97 -7.69
CA VAL A 43 -6.06 10.68 -6.90
C VAL A 43 -7.03 9.67 -6.31
N ARG A 44 -7.14 9.67 -4.99
CA ARG A 44 -8.10 8.86 -4.25
C ARG A 44 -9.25 9.72 -3.80
N THR A 45 -10.40 9.48 -4.40
CA THR A 45 -11.67 10.09 -4.02
C THR A 45 -12.37 9.26 -2.95
N ARG A 46 -13.60 9.63 -2.62
CA ARG A 46 -14.44 8.84 -1.69
C ARG A 46 -14.81 7.46 -2.23
N GLU A 47 -14.92 7.32 -3.56
CA GLU A 47 -15.49 6.15 -4.22
C GLU A 47 -14.50 5.42 -5.14
N GLU A 48 -13.57 6.14 -5.72
CA GLU A 48 -12.69 5.65 -6.77
C GLU A 48 -11.23 6.04 -6.51
N VAL A 49 -10.33 5.31 -7.14
CA VAL A 49 -8.91 5.64 -7.28
C VAL A 49 -8.65 5.87 -8.76
N HIS A 50 -8.14 7.04 -9.09
CA HIS A 50 -7.77 7.41 -10.46
C HIS A 50 -6.25 7.45 -10.57
N ALA A 51 -5.67 6.63 -11.45
CA ALA A 51 -4.25 6.67 -11.77
C ALA A 51 -4.05 7.31 -13.15
N TYR A 52 -3.50 8.49 -13.17
CA TYR A 52 -3.14 9.23 -14.37
C TYR A 52 -1.74 8.83 -14.82
N LEU A 53 -1.61 8.33 -16.03
CA LEU A 53 -0.37 7.87 -16.64
C LEU A 53 -0.08 8.70 -17.90
N PRO A 54 0.54 9.88 -17.78
CA PRO A 54 0.72 10.82 -18.90
C PRO A 54 1.49 10.21 -20.08
N ASP A 55 2.54 9.44 -19.81
CA ASP A 55 3.35 8.79 -20.86
C ASP A 55 2.56 7.84 -21.74
N ARG A 56 1.53 7.22 -21.17
CA ARG A 56 0.65 6.27 -21.86
C ARG A 56 -0.62 6.91 -22.37
N ARG A 57 -0.89 8.16 -21.97
CA ARG A 57 -2.16 8.87 -22.21
C ARG A 57 -3.37 8.05 -21.73
N VAL A 58 -3.27 7.49 -20.53
CA VAL A 58 -4.29 6.60 -19.95
C VAL A 58 -4.64 7.08 -18.55
N VAL A 59 -5.93 7.02 -18.22
CA VAL A 59 -6.42 7.10 -16.84
C VAL A 59 -7.04 5.76 -16.48
N ILE A 60 -6.49 5.11 -15.45
CA ILE A 60 -7.07 3.89 -14.88
C ILE A 60 -7.95 4.29 -13.72
N VAL A 61 -9.21 3.86 -13.75
CA VAL A 61 -10.19 4.11 -12.68
C VAL A 61 -10.56 2.80 -12.03
N GLU A 62 -10.33 2.72 -10.73
CA GLU A 62 -10.65 1.55 -9.91
C GLU A 62 -11.64 1.93 -8.81
N PRO A 63 -12.61 1.08 -8.49
CA PRO A 63 -13.43 1.27 -7.30
C PRO A 63 -12.52 1.29 -6.06
N ARG A 64 -12.74 2.23 -5.16
CA ARG A 64 -11.99 2.27 -3.92
C ARG A 64 -12.34 1.06 -3.07
N GLY A 65 -11.34 0.24 -2.78
CA GLY A 65 -11.42 -0.80 -1.76
C GLY A 65 -11.35 -0.19 -0.36
N ASP A 66 -11.69 -0.96 0.66
CA ASP A 66 -11.57 -0.52 2.07
C ASP A 66 -10.10 -0.35 2.51
N ASP A 67 -9.15 -0.72 1.64
CA ASP A 67 -7.73 -0.90 1.94
C ASP A 67 -6.82 0.23 1.46
N GLY A 68 -7.28 1.43 1.43
CA GLY A 68 -6.76 2.46 0.55
C GLY A 68 -5.75 3.46 1.04
N SER A 69 -5.01 3.34 2.13
CA SER A 69 -3.92 4.30 2.45
C SER A 69 -2.55 3.69 2.18
N LEU A 70 -1.59 4.50 1.70
CA LEU A 70 -0.17 4.14 1.61
C LEU A 70 0.39 3.64 2.96
N LEU A 71 -0.19 4.12 4.06
CA LEU A 71 0.20 3.76 5.42
C LEU A 71 -0.44 2.44 5.91
N LYS A 72 -1.34 1.83 5.14
CA LYS A 72 -1.96 0.54 5.49
C LYS A 72 -1.06 -0.68 5.26
N SER A 73 0.07 -0.50 4.62
CA SER A 73 1.11 -1.54 4.60
C SER A 73 1.76 -1.76 5.97
N LEU A 74 1.44 -0.90 6.95
CA LEU A 74 1.96 -1.04 8.30
C LEU A 74 1.25 -2.17 9.05
N PRO A 75 2.00 -2.95 9.84
CA PRO A 75 1.42 -4.01 10.66
C PRO A 75 0.35 -3.47 11.61
N THR A 76 -0.84 -4.07 11.57
CA THR A 76 -1.90 -3.72 12.51
C THR A 76 -1.72 -4.51 13.81
N PRO A 77 -1.77 -3.88 15.00
CA PRO A 77 -1.71 -4.58 16.27
C PRO A 77 -2.79 -5.65 16.38
N GLY A 78 -2.42 -6.83 16.88
CA GLY A 78 -3.35 -7.94 17.07
C GLY A 78 -2.66 -9.27 17.35
N PRO A 79 -3.42 -10.33 17.66
CA PRO A 79 -2.86 -11.64 18.03
C PRO A 79 -1.96 -12.28 16.96
N ALA A 80 -2.11 -11.90 15.69
CA ALA A 80 -1.25 -12.37 14.61
C ALA A 80 0.14 -11.73 14.72
N LEU A 81 0.22 -10.44 15.09
CA LEU A 81 1.48 -9.74 15.31
C LEU A 81 2.28 -10.43 16.41
N ASP A 82 1.66 -10.64 17.58
CA ASP A 82 2.35 -11.24 18.76
C ASP A 82 2.85 -12.66 18.51
N ARG A 83 2.12 -13.44 17.72
CA ARG A 83 2.52 -14.83 17.40
C ARG A 83 3.68 -14.89 16.42
N ASN A 84 3.68 -14.03 15.41
CA ASN A 84 4.56 -14.16 14.27
C ASN A 84 5.72 -13.17 14.28
N TYR A 85 5.65 -12.14 15.13
CA TYR A 85 6.65 -11.08 15.19
C TYR A 85 7.10 -10.81 16.64
N GLN A 86 8.27 -10.25 16.74
CA GLN A 86 8.82 -9.67 17.96
C GLN A 86 8.85 -8.15 17.78
N LEU A 87 8.24 -7.44 18.72
CA LEU A 87 8.29 -5.98 18.75
C LEU A 87 9.43 -5.53 19.64
N ALA A 88 10.18 -4.54 19.18
CA ALA A 88 11.16 -3.83 19.99
C ALA A 88 10.95 -2.33 19.83
N VAL A 89 10.97 -1.62 20.95
CA VAL A 89 10.86 -0.15 20.96
C VAL A 89 12.26 0.39 21.21
N GLY A 90 12.71 1.27 20.29
CA GLY A 90 14.00 1.92 20.40
C GLY A 90 14.06 2.96 21.54
N PRO A 91 15.29 3.44 21.87
CA PRO A 91 15.48 4.47 22.87
C PRO A 91 14.75 5.76 22.50
N LYS A 92 14.48 6.59 23.50
CA LYS A 92 13.98 7.96 23.31
C LYS A 92 15.09 8.86 22.75
N GLY A 93 14.68 10.00 22.18
CA GLY A 93 15.59 11.06 21.75
C GLY A 93 16.03 10.99 20.28
N SER A 94 15.49 10.06 19.49
CA SER A 94 15.67 10.06 18.05
C SER A 94 14.88 11.19 17.42
N ARG A 95 15.43 11.83 16.37
CA ARG A 95 14.76 12.93 15.66
C ARG A 95 14.75 12.68 14.15
N LEU A 96 13.63 13.06 13.51
CA LEU A 96 13.46 13.08 12.05
C LEU A 96 12.63 14.29 11.65
N LEU A 97 13.05 15.04 10.66
CA LEU A 97 12.42 16.30 10.24
C LEU A 97 12.24 17.33 11.39
N GLY A 98 13.21 17.37 12.33
CA GLY A 98 13.11 18.24 13.51
C GLY A 98 12.15 17.78 14.60
N ARG A 99 11.38 16.70 14.37
CA ARG A 99 10.39 16.13 15.28
C ARG A 99 10.98 14.98 16.09
N GLU A 100 10.53 14.81 17.31
CA GLU A 100 10.88 13.64 18.12
C GLU A 100 10.15 12.40 17.59
N VAL A 101 10.88 11.30 17.43
CA VAL A 101 10.33 10.07 16.89
C VAL A 101 10.60 8.88 17.79
N ARG A 102 9.63 7.97 17.83
CA ARG A 102 9.78 6.66 18.43
C ARG A 102 10.08 5.63 17.34
N VAL A 103 11.20 4.95 17.46
CA VAL A 103 11.55 3.87 16.55
C VAL A 103 10.93 2.56 17.04
N ILE A 104 10.25 1.86 16.15
CA ILE A 104 9.65 0.56 16.43
C ILE A 104 10.19 -0.44 15.42
N ASP A 105 10.81 -1.50 15.91
CA ASP A 105 11.21 -2.66 15.12
C ASP A 105 10.15 -3.74 15.22
N VAL A 106 9.66 -4.22 14.09
CA VAL A 106 8.76 -5.37 13.95
C VAL A 106 9.54 -6.47 13.25
N ARG A 107 10.10 -7.41 14.01
CA ARG A 107 10.97 -8.46 13.51
C ARG A 107 10.19 -9.76 13.33
N PRO A 108 10.20 -10.38 12.15
CA PRO A 108 9.57 -11.67 11.97
C PRO A 108 10.29 -12.74 12.79
N LYS A 109 9.54 -13.72 13.29
CA LYS A 109 10.08 -14.88 14.02
C LYS A 109 10.49 -16.01 13.08
N ASP A 110 10.30 -15.85 11.78
CA ASP A 110 10.66 -16.81 10.74
C ASP A 110 11.17 -16.13 9.46
N ILE A 111 11.58 -16.90 8.48
CA ILE A 111 12.17 -16.43 7.21
C ILE A 111 11.14 -16.14 6.11
N TYR A 112 9.86 -16.35 6.36
CA TYR A 112 8.79 -16.24 5.36
C TYR A 112 8.13 -14.87 5.34
N ARG A 113 8.54 -13.99 6.25
CA ARG A 113 7.92 -12.68 6.48
C ARG A 113 8.92 -11.57 6.34
N TYR A 114 8.41 -10.40 5.97
CA TYR A 114 9.18 -9.17 6.01
C TYR A 114 9.20 -8.60 7.43
N GLY A 115 10.31 -7.94 7.76
CA GLY A 115 10.42 -7.10 8.94
C GLY A 115 10.12 -5.65 8.61
N TYR A 116 9.81 -4.86 9.64
CA TYR A 116 9.57 -3.43 9.49
C TYR A 116 10.32 -2.67 10.56
N ARG A 117 10.87 -1.52 10.17
CA ARG A 117 11.36 -0.50 11.10
C ARG A 117 10.65 0.79 10.82
N LEU A 118 9.97 1.34 11.83
CA LEU A 118 9.11 2.50 11.73
C LEU A 118 9.64 3.62 12.60
N TRP A 119 9.68 4.83 12.08
CA TRP A 119 9.92 6.07 12.83
C TRP A 119 8.62 6.82 12.94
N LEU A 120 7.98 6.70 14.09
CA LEU A 120 6.70 7.32 14.38
C LEU A 120 6.93 8.64 15.12
N ASP A 121 6.33 9.71 14.64
CA ASP A 121 6.28 10.99 15.35
C ASP A 121 5.64 10.81 16.73
N GLU A 122 6.32 11.25 17.80
CA GLU A 122 5.83 11.02 19.17
C GLU A 122 4.55 11.79 19.50
N GLU A 123 4.28 12.88 18.81
CA GLU A 123 3.10 13.72 19.03
C GLU A 123 1.85 13.19 18.30
N THR A 124 2.01 12.78 17.05
CA THR A 124 0.89 12.44 16.16
C THR A 124 0.79 10.96 15.83
N ALA A 125 1.80 10.18 16.19
CA ALA A 125 2.00 8.79 15.79
C ALA A 125 2.11 8.60 14.25
N MET A 126 2.27 9.68 13.48
CA MET A 126 2.44 9.60 12.04
C MET A 126 3.79 8.94 11.71
N PRO A 127 3.82 7.96 10.80
CA PRO A 127 5.06 7.36 10.34
C PRO A 127 5.79 8.34 9.41
N LEU A 128 6.95 8.83 9.85
CA LEU A 128 7.81 9.72 9.08
C LEU A 128 8.82 8.95 8.22
N GLN A 129 9.11 7.72 8.59
CA GLN A 129 9.91 6.80 7.80
C GLN A 129 9.46 5.37 8.08
N SER A 130 9.44 4.55 7.05
CA SER A 130 9.31 3.11 7.14
C SER A 130 10.37 2.41 6.31
N VAL A 131 10.91 1.33 6.84
CA VAL A 131 11.84 0.43 6.15
C VAL A 131 11.25 -0.96 6.22
N VAL A 132 11.07 -1.59 5.07
CA VAL A 132 10.73 -3.01 4.96
C VAL A 132 12.01 -3.79 4.77
N THR A 133 12.22 -4.86 5.54
CA THR A 133 13.40 -5.71 5.44
C THR A 133 13.01 -7.13 5.01
N ASN A 134 13.91 -7.78 4.30
CA ASN A 134 13.77 -9.22 4.00
C ASN A 134 14.01 -10.08 5.24
N GLY A 135 13.90 -11.42 5.09
CA GLY A 135 14.09 -12.38 6.18
C GLY A 135 15.48 -12.41 6.81
N VAL A 136 16.49 -11.79 6.17
CA VAL A 136 17.86 -11.67 6.69
C VAL A 136 18.19 -10.27 7.23
N GLY A 137 17.22 -9.34 7.12
CA GLY A 137 17.34 -8.00 7.68
C GLY A 137 17.80 -6.91 6.70
N ASP A 138 18.01 -7.23 5.41
CA ASP A 138 18.37 -6.23 4.42
C ASP A 138 17.17 -5.38 4.04
N PRO A 139 17.34 -4.07 3.86
CA PRO A 139 16.27 -3.18 3.42
C PRO A 139 15.90 -3.48 1.96
N ILE A 140 14.61 -3.68 1.69
CA ILE A 140 14.07 -3.90 0.35
C ILE A 140 13.19 -2.76 -0.13
N GLU A 141 12.60 -2.02 0.82
CA GLU A 141 11.78 -0.85 0.53
C GLU A 141 12.00 0.20 1.62
N VAL A 142 12.14 1.45 1.24
CA VAL A 142 12.23 2.59 2.15
C VAL A 142 11.30 3.68 1.68
N ILE A 143 10.41 4.11 2.58
CA ILE A 143 9.63 5.34 2.41
C ILE A 143 10.10 6.31 3.49
N ARG A 144 10.49 7.52 3.10
CA ARG A 144 10.97 8.53 4.03
C ARG A 144 10.48 9.92 3.64
N PHE A 145 9.75 10.56 4.54
CA PHE A 145 9.42 11.96 4.37
C PHE A 145 10.68 12.83 4.42
N THR A 146 10.79 13.75 3.47
CA THR A 146 11.83 14.79 3.39
C THR A 146 11.28 16.14 3.80
N GLN A 147 9.96 16.34 3.63
CA GLN A 147 9.22 17.49 4.13
C GLN A 147 7.84 17.04 4.60
N LEU A 148 7.30 17.63 5.64
CA LEU A 148 5.97 17.38 6.15
C LEU A 148 5.39 18.64 6.79
N GLN A 149 4.20 19.01 6.34
CA GLN A 149 3.40 20.07 6.91
C GLN A 149 2.06 19.48 7.38
N LEU A 150 1.82 19.54 8.69
CA LEU A 150 0.50 19.24 9.24
C LEU A 150 -0.37 20.47 9.03
N LYS A 151 -1.60 20.26 8.56
CA LYS A 151 -2.53 21.34 8.19
C LYS A 151 -3.90 21.07 8.82
N ASP A 152 -4.56 22.11 9.30
CA ASP A 152 -5.94 21.98 9.76
C ASP A 152 -6.90 21.73 8.58
N THR A 153 -6.65 22.43 7.48
CA THR A 153 -7.45 22.32 6.25
C THR A 153 -6.56 22.17 5.02
N ILE A 154 -7.08 21.47 4.03
CA ILE A 154 -6.47 21.34 2.70
C ILE A 154 -7.41 22.01 1.70
N PRO A 155 -6.92 22.96 0.88
CA PRO A 155 -7.72 23.53 -0.21
C PRO A 155 -8.16 22.44 -1.20
N ALA A 156 -9.39 22.51 -1.70
CA ALA A 156 -9.94 21.51 -2.59
C ALA A 156 -9.08 21.28 -3.85
N HIS A 157 -8.51 22.35 -4.41
CA HIS A 157 -7.64 22.26 -5.59
C HIS A 157 -6.34 21.48 -5.34
N ASP A 158 -5.88 21.35 -4.09
CA ASP A 158 -4.68 20.57 -3.76
C ASP A 158 -4.94 19.04 -3.85
N ILE A 159 -6.21 18.62 -3.77
CA ILE A 159 -6.63 17.21 -3.89
C ILE A 159 -7.04 16.85 -5.33
N GLU A 160 -7.38 17.85 -6.15
CA GLU A 160 -7.77 17.66 -7.54
C GLU A 160 -6.56 17.29 -8.42
N PRO A 161 -6.77 16.49 -9.50
CA PRO A 161 -5.69 16.16 -10.42
C PRO A 161 -5.20 17.42 -11.16
N THR A 162 -3.90 17.50 -11.40
CA THR A 162 -3.29 18.58 -12.20
C THR A 162 -2.95 18.13 -13.62
N VAL A 163 -2.97 16.82 -13.87
CA VAL A 163 -2.74 16.26 -15.20
C VAL A 163 -3.91 16.62 -16.12
N ASP A 164 -3.64 17.32 -17.23
CA ASP A 164 -4.63 17.49 -18.29
C ASP A 164 -4.82 16.14 -19.01
N ALA A 165 -5.94 15.49 -18.70
CA ALA A 165 -6.30 14.20 -19.28
C ALA A 165 -7.16 14.32 -20.55
N THR A 166 -7.16 15.49 -21.21
CA THR A 166 -7.87 15.68 -22.48
C THR A 166 -7.33 14.71 -23.53
N GLY A 167 -8.21 13.90 -24.12
CA GLY A 167 -7.85 12.89 -25.11
C GLY A 167 -7.10 11.67 -24.55
N PHE A 168 -7.09 11.46 -23.23
CA PHE A 168 -6.61 10.22 -22.65
C PHE A 168 -7.66 9.11 -22.77
N GLN A 169 -7.18 7.88 -22.85
CA GLN A 169 -8.03 6.70 -22.77
C GLN A 169 -8.40 6.45 -21.31
N TRP A 170 -9.70 6.34 -21.01
CA TRP A 170 -10.20 6.01 -19.68
C TRP A 170 -10.50 4.52 -19.61
N ILE A 171 -9.76 3.81 -18.75
CA ILE A 171 -9.92 2.38 -18.51
C ILE A 171 -10.55 2.21 -17.11
N ARG A 172 -11.81 1.81 -17.07
CA ARG A 172 -12.47 1.46 -15.82
C ARG A 172 -12.25 -0.03 -15.55
N THR A 173 -11.49 -0.34 -14.54
CA THR A 173 -11.40 -1.71 -14.04
C THR A 173 -12.69 -2.01 -13.29
N GLY A 174 -13.29 -3.15 -13.59
CA GLY A 174 -14.67 -3.43 -13.22
C GLY A 174 -14.96 -3.26 -11.73
N ARG A 175 -16.21 -2.92 -11.45
CA ARG A 175 -16.85 -2.95 -10.13
C ARG A 175 -16.24 -4.02 -9.25
N LYS A 176 -16.08 -3.74 -7.92
CA LYS A 176 -15.97 -4.80 -6.91
C LYS A 176 -16.69 -6.03 -7.46
N LEU A 177 -15.94 -7.02 -7.90
CA LEU A 177 -16.57 -8.31 -8.14
C LEU A 177 -17.23 -8.62 -6.79
N ALA A 178 -18.53 -8.40 -6.74
CA ALA A 178 -19.33 -8.78 -5.58
C ALA A 178 -18.82 -10.14 -5.20
N ALA A 179 -18.52 -10.35 -3.92
CA ALA A 179 -17.90 -11.56 -3.43
C ALA A 179 -18.41 -12.73 -4.28
N MET A 180 -17.64 -13.08 -5.31
CA MET A 180 -18.08 -14.17 -6.19
C MET A 180 -18.16 -15.37 -5.27
N PRO A 181 -19.22 -16.17 -5.39
CA PRO A 181 -19.40 -17.32 -4.54
C PRO A 181 -18.09 -18.08 -4.53
N GLN A 182 -17.61 -18.39 -3.32
CA GLN A 182 -16.45 -19.25 -3.15
C GLN A 182 -16.65 -20.44 -4.10
N LEU A 183 -15.78 -20.54 -5.11
CA LEU A 183 -15.86 -21.67 -6.03
C LEU A 183 -15.88 -22.92 -5.16
N PRO A 184 -16.86 -23.78 -5.31
CA PRO A 184 -16.95 -25.00 -4.51
C PRO A 184 -15.64 -25.76 -4.66
N SER A 185 -15.05 -26.13 -3.56
CA SER A 185 -13.76 -26.78 -3.42
C SER A 185 -13.71 -28.23 -3.98
N LYS A 186 -14.51 -28.55 -4.97
CA LYS A 186 -14.43 -29.80 -5.71
C LYS A 186 -13.51 -29.60 -6.93
N GLY A 187 -12.25 -29.98 -6.78
CA GLY A 187 -11.24 -29.93 -7.84
C GLY A 187 -10.34 -28.70 -7.85
N GLY A 188 -10.46 -27.77 -6.89
CA GLY A 188 -9.64 -26.55 -6.84
C GLY A 188 -8.23 -26.81 -6.31
N TRP A 189 -7.29 -25.97 -6.76
CA TRP A 189 -5.92 -25.95 -6.26
C TRP A 189 -5.88 -25.69 -4.75
N ARG A 190 -5.08 -26.48 -4.06
CA ARG A 190 -4.82 -26.31 -2.63
C ARG A 190 -3.30 -26.22 -2.42
N PRO A 191 -2.83 -25.33 -1.56
CA PRO A 191 -1.41 -25.29 -1.22
C PRO A 191 -1.03 -26.60 -0.52
N GLY A 192 0.08 -27.21 -0.91
CA GLY A 192 0.61 -28.38 -0.22
C GLY A 192 1.09 -28.03 1.19
N ARG A 193 1.71 -26.87 1.36
CA ARG A 193 2.16 -26.33 2.65
C ARG A 193 2.15 -24.81 2.62
N LEU A 194 1.65 -24.20 3.68
CA LEU A 194 1.73 -22.75 3.91
C LEU A 194 2.67 -22.48 5.09
N PRO A 195 3.33 -21.31 5.10
CA PRO A 195 4.01 -20.85 6.31
C PRO A 195 3.04 -20.77 7.50
N PRO A 196 3.51 -20.98 8.73
CA PRO A 196 2.66 -20.93 9.92
C PRO A 196 1.86 -19.62 10.01
N GLY A 197 0.57 -19.71 10.33
CA GLY A 197 -0.32 -18.55 10.46
C GLY A 197 -0.94 -18.03 9.17
N PHE A 198 -0.44 -18.40 7.99
CA PHE A 198 -1.09 -18.03 6.72
C PHE A 198 -2.35 -18.86 6.50
N ARG A 199 -3.40 -18.18 6.07
CA ARG A 199 -4.68 -18.79 5.70
C ARG A 199 -5.22 -18.14 4.44
N LEU A 200 -6.03 -18.85 3.69
CA LEU A 200 -6.74 -18.28 2.55
C LEU A 200 -7.72 -17.20 3.06
N VAL A 201 -7.53 -15.98 2.60
CA VAL A 201 -8.39 -14.83 2.98
C VAL A 201 -9.24 -14.35 1.82
N ALA A 202 -8.82 -14.61 0.57
CA ALA A 202 -9.61 -14.31 -0.61
C ALA A 202 -9.33 -15.30 -1.74
N SER A 203 -10.38 -15.60 -2.53
CA SER A 203 -10.30 -16.35 -3.79
C SER A 203 -11.21 -15.66 -4.79
N ARG A 204 -10.67 -15.27 -5.96
CA ARG A 204 -11.43 -14.57 -7.00
C ARG A 204 -10.91 -14.91 -8.38
N LEU A 205 -11.74 -14.76 -9.41
CA LEU A 205 -11.30 -14.74 -10.79
C LEU A 205 -10.84 -13.34 -11.14
N GLN A 206 -9.66 -13.22 -11.74
CA GLN A 206 -9.08 -11.95 -12.15
C GLN A 206 -8.68 -12.00 -13.62
N PRO A 207 -9.17 -11.08 -14.45
CA PRO A 207 -8.70 -10.94 -15.82
C PRO A 207 -7.20 -10.65 -15.84
N ILE A 208 -6.47 -11.33 -16.72
CA ILE A 208 -5.04 -11.09 -16.95
C ILE A 208 -4.89 -10.47 -18.34
N PRO A 209 -4.16 -9.34 -18.46
CA PRO A 209 -3.89 -8.74 -19.75
C PRO A 209 -3.21 -9.74 -20.70
N GLY A 210 -3.80 -9.94 -21.89
CA GLY A 210 -3.28 -10.85 -22.90
C GLY A 210 -3.73 -12.30 -22.76
N SER A 211 -4.48 -12.66 -21.72
CA SER A 211 -5.10 -14.00 -21.57
C SER A 211 -6.58 -13.95 -21.96
N PRO A 212 -7.08 -14.92 -22.75
CA PRO A 212 -8.50 -15.02 -23.08
C PRO A 212 -9.35 -15.49 -21.90
N MET A 213 -8.74 -16.06 -20.88
CA MET A 213 -9.43 -16.59 -19.70
C MET A 213 -8.91 -15.92 -18.43
N PRO A 214 -9.81 -15.67 -17.45
CA PRO A 214 -9.39 -15.12 -16.16
C PRO A 214 -8.60 -16.16 -15.36
N ALA A 215 -7.57 -15.72 -14.65
CA ALA A 215 -6.86 -16.54 -13.67
C ALA A 215 -7.62 -16.61 -12.35
N GLN A 216 -7.49 -17.71 -11.65
CA GLN A 216 -7.89 -17.78 -10.25
C GLN A 216 -6.81 -17.10 -9.40
N HIS A 217 -7.18 -16.05 -8.69
CA HIS A 217 -6.32 -15.34 -7.75
C HIS A 217 -6.64 -15.77 -6.32
N LEU A 218 -5.69 -16.44 -5.67
CA LEU A 218 -5.76 -16.84 -4.28
C LEU A 218 -4.89 -15.91 -3.45
N ILE A 219 -5.43 -15.37 -2.37
CA ILE A 219 -4.69 -14.54 -1.43
C ILE A 219 -4.65 -15.25 -0.09
N PHE A 220 -3.44 -15.54 0.37
CA PHE A 220 -3.18 -16.08 1.69
C PHE A 220 -2.57 -14.99 2.56
N SER A 221 -3.02 -14.85 3.80
CA SER A 221 -2.49 -13.84 4.71
C SER A 221 -2.49 -14.36 6.14
N ASP A 222 -1.54 -13.87 6.93
CA ASP A 222 -1.50 -14.02 8.39
C ASP A 222 -2.05 -12.79 9.13
N GLY A 223 -2.56 -11.80 8.37
CA GLY A 223 -3.08 -10.53 8.87
C GLY A 223 -2.09 -9.36 8.72
N ILE A 224 -0.83 -9.62 8.34
CA ILE A 224 0.22 -8.61 8.13
C ILE A 224 0.86 -8.82 6.76
N ALA A 225 1.43 -10.01 6.53
CA ALA A 225 1.97 -10.40 5.24
C ALA A 225 0.90 -11.09 4.38
N ALA A 226 1.02 -10.96 3.07
CA ALA A 226 0.15 -11.62 2.10
C ALA A 226 0.97 -12.30 1.00
N ILE A 227 0.45 -13.43 0.53
CA ILE A 227 0.96 -14.19 -0.62
C ILE A 227 -0.15 -14.23 -1.65
N SER A 228 0.12 -13.72 -2.85
CA SER A 228 -0.79 -13.79 -3.99
C SER A 228 -0.36 -14.92 -4.93
N VAL A 229 -1.29 -15.81 -5.25
CA VAL A 229 -1.08 -16.92 -6.19
C VAL A 229 -2.07 -16.77 -7.34
N PHE A 230 -1.56 -16.70 -8.57
CA PHE A 230 -2.37 -16.67 -9.78
C PHE A 230 -2.27 -18.05 -10.46
N ILE A 231 -3.42 -18.63 -10.77
CA ILE A 231 -3.53 -19.91 -11.44
C ILE A 231 -4.23 -19.65 -12.77
N GLU A 232 -3.48 -19.78 -13.85
CA GLU A 232 -3.99 -19.62 -15.20
C GLU A 232 -4.46 -21.00 -15.72
N PRO A 233 -5.59 -21.06 -16.46
CA PRO A 233 -5.96 -22.26 -17.19
C PRO A 233 -4.90 -22.52 -18.28
N GLY A 234 -4.43 -23.76 -18.37
CA GLY A 234 -3.52 -24.20 -19.43
C GLY A 234 -4.23 -24.40 -20.76
#